data_7983973e6063a9fd94cff1c79072133d
#
_entry.id   7983973e6063a9fd94cff1c79072133d
#
_cell.length_a   1.000
_cell.length_b   1.000
_cell.length_c   1.000
_cell.angle_alpha   90.00
_cell.angle_beta   90.00
_cell.angle_gamma   90.00
#
_symmetry.space_group_name_H-M   'P 1'
#
loop_
_entity.id
_entity.type
_entity.pdbx_description
1 polymer ?
#
loop_
_entity_poly.entity_id
_entity_poly.type
_entity_poly.pdbx_seq_one_letter_code
_entity_poly.pdbx_strand_id
1 'polypeptide(L)'
;HIYFQSENCPMRDLAFELGIEANFSEVSAIYGFSGETHISHMQSVMAQSADILHPQLKQFGGPKPVVIPVGADQDPHIKLTRDLAYRMRKFLVEQREGYISIRGKAAPPELMQAAESALKDLAIGKVKRYEEHIDLTDIRLNDPSLRLADLLETIEGLIIKLETDHGHYGFMPPASLYHRFMTGLTGGKMSSSKPESHIALTEDPREAGKKIMRAITGGRQSLSEQKKLGGEPDKCSIYEFLVFHLSDDDKELLELDAACRSGRRMCGACKKDVAERIERFLREHQQAREAAREMLPEFGIKP
;
A
#
# COMPACT_ATOMS: atom_id res chain seq x y z
N HIS A 1 6.53 -11.75 -8.97
CA HIS A 1 7.65 -11.01 -9.54
C HIS A 1 8.57 -10.60 -8.41
N ILE A 2 9.77 -11.13 -8.38
CA ILE A 2 10.78 -10.85 -7.34
C ILE A 2 12.01 -10.27 -8.03
N TYR A 3 12.56 -9.19 -7.52
CA TYR A 3 13.75 -8.55 -8.07
C TYR A 3 14.53 -7.81 -6.98
N PHE A 4 15.81 -7.62 -7.18
CA PHE A 4 16.58 -6.65 -6.41
C PHE A 4 16.37 -5.25 -6.98
N GLN A 5 16.05 -4.30 -6.13
CA GLN A 5 15.83 -2.89 -6.50
C GLN A 5 17.05 -2.31 -7.24
N SER A 6 18.26 -2.69 -6.82
CA SER A 6 19.52 -2.28 -7.46
C SER A 6 19.72 -2.81 -8.89
N GLU A 7 19.02 -3.88 -9.27
CA GLU A 7 19.12 -4.51 -10.59
C GLU A 7 17.95 -4.14 -11.53
N ASN A 8 16.90 -3.52 -11.01
CA ASN A 8 15.75 -3.08 -11.78
C ASN A 8 16.00 -1.70 -12.39
N CYS A 9 16.72 -1.64 -13.53
CA CYS A 9 17.02 -0.39 -14.22
C CYS A 9 15.78 0.45 -14.55
N PRO A 10 14.69 -0.10 -15.12
CA PRO A 10 13.50 0.67 -15.42
C PRO A 10 12.85 1.34 -14.21
N MET A 11 12.89 0.68 -13.05
CA MET A 11 12.40 1.26 -11.81
C MET A 11 13.31 2.41 -11.34
N ARG A 12 14.64 2.25 -11.44
CA ARG A 12 15.59 3.31 -11.07
C ARG A 12 15.47 4.53 -12.00
N ASP A 13 15.32 4.30 -13.30
CA ASP A 13 15.15 5.37 -14.28
C ASP A 13 13.85 6.13 -13.99
N LEU A 14 12.76 5.41 -13.72
CA LEU A 14 11.50 6.02 -13.29
C LEU A 14 11.66 6.84 -12.00
N ALA A 15 12.47 6.39 -11.04
CA ALA A 15 12.69 7.14 -9.80
C ALA A 15 13.36 8.50 -10.06
N PHE A 16 14.27 8.58 -11.03
CA PHE A 16 14.85 9.88 -11.46
C PHE A 16 13.82 10.77 -12.15
N GLU A 17 13.00 10.21 -13.03
CA GLU A 17 11.95 10.98 -13.72
C GLU A 17 10.90 11.52 -12.76
N LEU A 18 10.47 10.71 -11.78
CA LEU A 18 9.56 11.16 -10.72
C LEU A 18 10.14 12.32 -9.90
N GLY A 19 11.46 12.38 -9.76
CA GLY A 19 12.17 13.46 -9.07
C GLY A 19 12.01 14.82 -9.76
N ILE A 20 11.65 14.88 -11.06
CA ILE A 20 11.35 16.12 -11.79
C ILE A 20 10.00 16.70 -11.34
N GLU A 21 9.07 15.84 -10.96
CA GLU A 21 7.71 16.21 -10.55
C GLU A 21 7.57 16.53 -9.04
N ALA A 22 8.65 16.38 -8.27
CA ALA A 22 8.68 16.69 -6.83
C ALA A 22 9.74 17.73 -6.52
N ASN A 23 9.47 18.64 -5.60
CA ASN A 23 10.47 19.60 -5.13
C ASN A 23 10.85 19.35 -3.66
N PHE A 24 12.02 19.89 -3.28
CA PHE A 24 12.56 19.71 -1.92
C PHE A 24 11.60 20.18 -0.82
N SER A 25 10.93 21.33 -1.02
CA SER A 25 10.03 21.89 -0.01
C SER A 25 8.83 20.96 0.26
N GLU A 26 8.27 20.36 -0.78
CA GLU A 26 7.17 19.41 -0.68
C GLU A 26 7.59 18.14 0.09
N VAL A 27 8.70 17.53 -0.36
CA VAL A 27 9.22 16.32 0.28
C VAL A 27 9.62 16.60 1.74
N SER A 28 10.22 17.76 2.00
CA SER A 28 10.57 18.18 3.36
C SER A 28 9.35 18.35 4.26
N ALA A 29 8.27 18.94 3.74
CA ALA A 29 7.02 19.10 4.50
C ALA A 29 6.37 17.75 4.87
N ILE A 30 6.46 16.76 3.97
CA ILE A 30 5.87 15.43 4.17
C ILE A 30 6.69 14.61 5.17
N TYR A 31 8.04 14.63 5.06
CA TYR A 31 8.94 13.73 5.80
C TYR A 31 9.72 14.40 6.92
N GLY A 32 9.58 15.73 7.09
CA GLY A 32 10.34 16.48 8.08
C GLY A 32 11.82 16.63 7.74
N PHE A 33 12.17 16.63 6.45
CA PHE A 33 13.56 16.80 6.01
C PHE A 33 14.04 18.24 6.25
N SER A 34 15.33 18.37 6.53
CA SER A 34 16.02 19.63 6.76
C SER A 34 17.23 19.74 5.82
N GLY A 35 17.95 20.86 5.88
CA GLY A 35 19.20 21.03 5.15
C GLY A 35 20.30 20.03 5.50
N GLU A 36 20.21 19.37 6.67
CA GLU A 36 21.13 18.32 7.12
C GLU A 36 20.73 16.92 6.67
N THR A 37 19.58 16.77 6.00
CA THR A 37 19.10 15.46 5.55
C THR A 37 19.94 14.95 4.37
N HIS A 38 20.43 13.73 4.47
CA HIS A 38 21.21 13.12 3.40
C HIS A 38 20.38 12.94 2.14
N ILE A 39 21.00 13.20 0.98
CA ILE A 39 20.36 13.07 -0.36
C ILE A 39 19.77 11.66 -0.56
N SER A 40 20.41 10.62 0.02
CA SER A 40 19.90 9.25 -0.07
C SER A 40 18.49 9.07 0.49
N HIS A 41 18.09 9.86 1.50
CA HIS A 41 16.72 9.83 2.03
C HIS A 41 15.71 10.36 1.00
N MET A 42 16.06 11.41 0.26
CA MET A 42 15.21 11.94 -0.82
C MET A 42 15.11 10.94 -1.98
N GLN A 43 16.25 10.32 -2.35
CA GLN A 43 16.26 9.28 -3.37
C GLN A 43 15.42 8.07 -2.97
N SER A 44 15.43 7.67 -1.69
CA SER A 44 14.62 6.55 -1.22
C SER A 44 13.11 6.80 -1.34
N VAL A 45 12.68 8.06 -1.16
CA VAL A 45 11.27 8.44 -1.38
C VAL A 45 10.88 8.27 -2.85
N MET A 46 11.70 8.72 -3.77
CA MET A 46 11.44 8.57 -5.21
C MET A 46 11.53 7.11 -5.65
N ALA A 47 12.51 6.35 -5.14
CA ALA A 47 12.64 4.92 -5.41
C ALA A 47 11.42 4.12 -4.93
N GLN A 48 10.88 4.42 -3.76
CA GLN A 48 9.67 3.77 -3.26
C GLN A 48 8.45 4.12 -4.12
N SER A 49 8.30 5.38 -4.55
CA SER A 49 7.23 5.77 -5.48
C SER A 49 7.36 5.06 -6.83
N ALA A 50 8.58 4.90 -7.32
CA ALA A 50 8.86 4.16 -8.54
C ALA A 50 8.54 2.65 -8.38
N ASP A 51 8.89 2.03 -7.25
CA ASP A 51 8.51 0.64 -6.95
C ASP A 51 6.99 0.43 -7.00
N ILE A 52 6.21 1.40 -6.56
CA ILE A 52 4.74 1.35 -6.60
C ILE A 52 4.21 1.51 -8.02
N LEU A 53 4.82 2.38 -8.83
CA LEU A 53 4.30 2.73 -10.17
C LEU A 53 4.88 1.88 -11.30
N HIS A 54 6.11 1.33 -11.18
CA HIS A 54 6.76 0.61 -12.28
C HIS A 54 5.97 -0.63 -12.79
N PRO A 55 5.10 -1.33 -12.01
CA PRO A 55 4.28 -2.39 -12.56
C PRO A 55 3.32 -1.93 -13.66
N GLN A 56 3.12 -0.61 -13.79
CA GLN A 56 2.30 0.01 -14.84
C GLN A 56 3.11 0.40 -16.09
N LEU A 57 4.40 0.15 -16.12
CA LEU A 57 5.22 0.39 -17.32
C LEU A 57 4.80 -0.54 -18.46
N LYS A 58 5.00 -0.09 -19.71
CA LYS A 58 4.60 -0.81 -20.93
C LYS A 58 5.12 -2.26 -20.96
N GLN A 59 6.34 -2.49 -20.50
CA GLN A 59 6.96 -3.84 -20.43
C GLN A 59 6.26 -4.80 -19.47
N PHE A 60 5.45 -4.28 -18.52
CA PHE A 60 4.64 -5.07 -17.60
C PHE A 60 3.14 -5.05 -17.96
N GLY A 61 2.81 -4.63 -19.19
CA GLY A 61 1.44 -4.61 -19.72
C GLY A 61 0.73 -3.25 -19.65
N GLY A 62 1.45 -2.18 -19.31
CA GLY A 62 0.93 -0.82 -19.30
C GLY A 62 0.11 -0.46 -18.06
N PRO A 63 -0.57 0.69 -18.07
CA PRO A 63 -1.35 1.20 -16.96
C PRO A 63 -2.41 0.22 -16.47
N LYS A 64 -2.49 0.03 -15.16
CA LYS A 64 -3.43 -0.87 -14.49
C LYS A 64 -3.63 -0.47 -13.04
N PRO A 65 -4.74 -0.85 -12.40
CA PRO A 65 -4.91 -0.69 -10.97
C PRO A 65 -3.79 -1.39 -10.18
N VAL A 66 -3.19 -0.66 -9.25
CA VAL A 66 -2.17 -1.18 -8.33
C VAL A 66 -2.67 -0.97 -6.91
N VAL A 67 -2.67 -2.02 -6.09
CA VAL A 67 -3.10 -1.99 -4.69
C VAL A 67 -1.92 -2.36 -3.81
N ILE A 68 -1.59 -1.49 -2.86
CA ILE A 68 -0.45 -1.64 -1.96
C ILE A 68 -0.96 -1.94 -0.54
N PRO A 69 -0.70 -3.13 0.01
CA PRO A 69 -0.95 -3.40 1.42
C PRO A 69 0.15 -2.76 2.27
N VAL A 70 -0.22 -1.82 3.13
CA VAL A 70 0.74 -1.02 3.92
C VAL A 70 0.24 -0.75 5.34
N GLY A 71 1.15 -0.42 6.24
CA GLY A 71 0.81 0.17 7.52
C GLY A 71 0.31 1.61 7.38
N ALA A 72 -0.47 2.09 8.34
CA ALA A 72 -1.03 3.44 8.32
C ALA A 72 0.03 4.56 8.30
N ASP A 73 1.28 4.27 8.72
CA ASP A 73 2.41 5.20 8.66
C ASP A 73 2.89 5.48 7.23
N GLN A 74 2.50 4.65 6.26
CA GLN A 74 2.83 4.84 4.84
C GLN A 74 1.85 5.75 4.11
N ASP A 75 0.77 6.21 4.74
CA ASP A 75 -0.25 7.06 4.10
C ASP A 75 0.31 8.33 3.43
N PRO A 76 1.23 9.09 4.07
CA PRO A 76 1.81 10.27 3.43
C PRO A 76 2.57 9.93 2.15
N HIS A 77 3.25 8.77 2.13
CA HIS A 77 3.99 8.29 0.98
C HIS A 77 3.07 7.85 -0.17
N ILE A 78 1.99 7.14 0.15
CA ILE A 78 0.98 6.76 -0.85
C ILE A 78 0.30 7.99 -1.45
N LYS A 79 0.01 9.03 -0.65
CA LYS A 79 -0.52 10.30 -1.15
C LYS A 79 0.44 10.97 -2.13
N LEU A 80 1.71 11.11 -1.76
CA LEU A 80 2.74 11.64 -2.67
C LEU A 80 2.82 10.83 -3.97
N THR A 81 2.81 9.52 -3.89
CA THR A 81 2.88 8.66 -5.09
C THR A 81 1.65 8.83 -6.00
N ARG A 82 0.46 9.05 -5.45
CA ARG A 82 -0.75 9.40 -6.22
C ARG A 82 -0.59 10.74 -6.94
N ASP A 83 -0.08 11.74 -6.24
CA ASP A 83 0.16 13.06 -6.81
C ASP A 83 1.20 12.99 -7.94
N LEU A 84 2.30 12.25 -7.75
CA LEU A 84 3.30 12.01 -8.77
C LEU A 84 2.71 11.29 -9.99
N ALA A 85 1.88 10.26 -9.79
CA ALA A 85 1.20 9.56 -10.88
C ALA A 85 0.36 10.54 -11.73
N TYR A 86 -0.40 11.44 -11.10
CA TYR A 86 -1.15 12.47 -11.81
C TYR A 86 -0.25 13.51 -12.50
N ARG A 87 0.87 13.90 -11.88
CA ARG A 87 1.79 14.87 -12.47
C ARG A 87 2.49 14.34 -13.71
N MET A 88 2.79 13.05 -13.75
CA MET A 88 3.40 12.38 -14.91
C MET A 88 2.45 12.25 -16.11
N ARG A 89 1.14 12.40 -15.94
CA ARG A 89 0.16 12.33 -17.02
C ARG A 89 0.20 13.59 -17.89
N LYS A 90 -0.09 13.40 -19.17
CA LYS A 90 -0.21 14.51 -20.15
C LYS A 90 -1.61 15.12 -20.18
N PHE A 91 -2.60 14.43 -19.67
CA PHE A 91 -3.98 14.92 -19.56
C PHE A 91 -4.54 14.75 -18.16
N LEU A 92 -5.43 15.68 -17.80
CA LEU A 92 -6.32 15.58 -16.67
C LEU A 92 -7.76 15.57 -17.19
N VAL A 93 -8.53 14.58 -16.78
CA VAL A 93 -9.96 14.49 -17.06
C VAL A 93 -10.72 15.06 -15.87
N GLU A 94 -11.48 16.12 -16.07
CA GLU A 94 -12.17 16.83 -15.00
C GLU A 94 -13.66 16.96 -15.32
N GLN A 95 -14.49 16.54 -14.40
CA GLN A 95 -15.91 16.85 -14.45
C GLN A 95 -16.12 18.30 -14.04
N ARG A 96 -16.81 19.03 -14.89
CA ARG A 96 -17.27 20.41 -14.65
C ARG A 96 -18.79 20.46 -14.64
N GLU A 97 -19.34 21.61 -14.25
CA GLU A 97 -20.78 21.83 -14.28
C GLU A 97 -21.28 21.80 -15.73
N GLY A 98 -22.00 20.75 -16.09
CA GLY A 98 -22.60 20.57 -17.42
C GLY A 98 -21.67 20.05 -18.53
N TYR A 99 -20.39 19.78 -18.28
CA TYR A 99 -19.45 19.27 -19.28
C TYR A 99 -18.28 18.52 -18.65
N ILE A 100 -17.50 17.81 -19.49
CA ILE A 100 -16.25 17.18 -19.12
C ILE A 100 -15.13 17.90 -19.85
N SER A 101 -14.08 18.31 -19.10
CA SER A 101 -12.90 18.97 -19.64
C SER A 101 -11.71 18.03 -19.58
N ILE A 102 -11.03 17.87 -20.70
CA ILE A 102 -9.77 17.12 -20.83
C ILE A 102 -8.66 18.14 -21.03
N ARG A 103 -7.94 18.45 -19.94
CA ARG A 103 -6.90 19.46 -19.95
C ARG A 103 -5.55 18.84 -20.30
N GLY A 104 -4.89 19.38 -21.32
CA GLY A 104 -3.50 19.04 -21.67
C GLY A 104 -2.50 19.70 -20.74
N LYS A 105 -1.60 18.92 -20.16
CA LYS A 105 -0.46 19.35 -19.36
C LYS A 105 0.78 19.28 -20.22
N ALA A 106 1.08 20.33 -20.96
CA ALA A 106 2.16 20.33 -21.96
C ALA A 106 2.05 19.12 -22.93
N ALA A 107 0.84 18.75 -23.29
CA ALA A 107 0.60 17.68 -24.26
C ALA A 107 1.04 18.12 -25.66
N PRO A 108 1.81 17.29 -26.40
CA PRO A 108 2.19 17.59 -27.77
C PRO A 108 0.96 17.80 -28.67
N PRO A 109 1.05 18.65 -29.73
CA PRO A 109 -0.06 18.92 -30.62
C PRO A 109 -0.68 17.69 -31.27
N GLU A 110 0.15 16.69 -31.63
CA GLU A 110 -0.29 15.41 -32.18
C GLU A 110 -1.11 14.60 -31.16
N LEU A 111 -0.71 14.60 -29.89
CA LEU A 111 -1.43 13.91 -28.82
C LEU A 111 -2.79 14.61 -28.52
N MET A 112 -2.81 15.94 -28.55
CA MET A 112 -4.04 16.73 -28.44
C MET A 112 -5.00 16.42 -29.59
N GLN A 113 -4.49 16.28 -30.82
CA GLN A 113 -5.30 15.93 -31.99
C GLN A 113 -5.85 14.50 -31.90
N ALA A 114 -5.02 13.56 -31.45
CA ALA A 114 -5.46 12.18 -31.24
C ALA A 114 -6.58 12.09 -30.17
N ALA A 115 -6.44 12.83 -29.09
CA ALA A 115 -7.46 12.89 -28.03
C ALA A 115 -8.78 13.50 -28.56
N GLU A 116 -8.72 14.58 -29.33
CA GLU A 116 -9.89 15.18 -29.96
C GLU A 116 -10.61 14.20 -30.88
N SER A 117 -9.86 13.49 -31.74
CA SER A 117 -10.42 12.49 -32.65
C SER A 117 -11.09 11.36 -31.88
N ALA A 118 -10.40 10.77 -30.92
CA ALA A 118 -10.93 9.67 -30.13
C ALA A 118 -12.20 10.05 -29.33
N LEU A 119 -12.26 11.27 -28.82
CA LEU A 119 -13.47 11.78 -28.15
C LEU A 119 -14.64 11.99 -29.10
N LYS A 120 -14.37 12.41 -30.35
CA LYS A 120 -15.40 12.50 -31.39
C LYS A 120 -15.94 11.14 -31.79
N ASP A 121 -15.08 10.14 -31.86
CA ASP A 121 -15.44 8.76 -32.21
C ASP A 121 -16.36 8.10 -31.16
N LEU A 122 -16.31 8.55 -29.88
CA LEU A 122 -17.26 8.11 -28.86
C LEU A 122 -18.73 8.51 -29.15
N ALA A 123 -18.95 9.55 -29.94
CA ALA A 123 -20.25 10.06 -30.35
C ALA A 123 -21.26 10.35 -29.20
N ILE A 124 -20.76 10.69 -28.02
CA ILE A 124 -21.56 10.89 -26.77
C ILE A 124 -21.91 12.36 -26.49
N GLY A 125 -21.41 13.28 -27.28
CA GLY A 125 -21.63 14.71 -27.10
C GLY A 125 -20.94 15.55 -28.16
N LYS A 126 -20.88 16.86 -27.94
CA LYS A 126 -20.13 17.78 -28.79
C LYS A 126 -18.74 17.99 -28.25
N VAL A 127 -17.75 17.72 -29.08
CA VAL A 127 -16.33 17.93 -28.77
C VAL A 127 -15.89 19.29 -29.29
N LYS A 128 -15.33 20.12 -28.40
CA LYS A 128 -14.80 21.43 -28.74
C LYS A 128 -13.38 21.54 -28.25
N ARG A 129 -12.42 21.74 -29.18
CA ARG A 129 -11.00 21.91 -28.87
C ARG A 129 -10.66 23.38 -28.66
N TYR A 130 -9.85 23.61 -27.65
CA TYR A 130 -9.15 24.86 -27.37
C TYR A 130 -7.64 24.62 -27.39
N GLU A 131 -6.87 25.64 -27.11
CA GLU A 131 -5.40 25.53 -27.16
C GLU A 131 -4.87 24.47 -26.17
N GLU A 132 -5.30 24.53 -24.92
CA GLU A 132 -4.78 23.69 -23.84
C GLU A 132 -5.79 22.64 -23.33
N HIS A 133 -7.01 22.60 -23.83
CA HIS A 133 -8.02 21.65 -23.37
C HIS A 133 -9.06 21.29 -24.45
N ILE A 134 -9.75 20.22 -24.21
CA ILE A 134 -10.86 19.74 -25.02
C ILE A 134 -12.06 19.61 -24.12
N ASP A 135 -13.19 20.25 -24.48
CA ASP A 135 -14.45 20.13 -23.76
C ASP A 135 -15.42 19.22 -24.48
N LEU A 136 -16.04 18.33 -23.72
CA LEU A 136 -17.14 17.48 -24.13
C LEU A 136 -18.41 18.04 -23.52
N THR A 137 -19.26 18.63 -24.35
CA THR A 137 -20.52 19.27 -23.95
C THR A 137 -21.74 18.54 -24.55
N ASP A 138 -22.95 18.93 -24.15
CA ASP A 138 -24.20 18.31 -24.64
C ASP A 138 -24.19 16.79 -24.53
N ILE A 139 -23.67 16.28 -23.41
CA ILE A 139 -23.46 14.85 -23.17
C ILE A 139 -24.84 14.16 -23.16
N ARG A 140 -24.99 13.17 -24.02
CA ARG A 140 -26.17 12.32 -24.11
C ARG A 140 -25.80 10.90 -23.74
N LEU A 141 -26.27 10.44 -22.60
CA LEU A 141 -26.19 9.05 -22.23
C LEU A 141 -27.26 8.30 -23.00
N ASN A 142 -26.88 7.63 -24.09
CA ASN A 142 -27.81 6.88 -24.93
C ASN A 142 -28.43 5.65 -24.22
N ASP A 143 -27.80 5.22 -23.13
CA ASP A 143 -28.27 4.14 -22.27
C ASP A 143 -28.66 4.72 -20.89
N PRO A 144 -29.94 4.58 -20.49
CA PRO A 144 -30.40 5.06 -19.18
C PRO A 144 -29.75 4.39 -17.98
N SER A 145 -29.06 3.25 -18.16
CA SER A 145 -28.33 2.55 -17.11
C SER A 145 -26.92 3.12 -16.91
N LEU A 146 -26.34 3.83 -17.89
CA LEU A 146 -25.04 4.46 -17.79
C LEU A 146 -25.10 5.69 -16.88
N ARG A 147 -24.25 5.71 -15.87
CA ARG A 147 -24.06 6.87 -14.99
C ARG A 147 -22.93 7.75 -15.54
N LEU A 148 -22.94 9.02 -15.18
CA LEU A 148 -21.87 9.95 -15.52
C LEU A 148 -20.49 9.48 -15.02
N ALA A 149 -20.45 8.76 -13.89
CA ALA A 149 -19.21 8.18 -13.36
C ALA A 149 -18.63 7.11 -14.31
N ASP A 150 -19.47 6.26 -14.88
CA ASP A 150 -19.03 5.19 -15.80
C ASP A 150 -18.49 5.82 -17.12
N LEU A 151 -19.07 6.95 -17.52
CA LEU A 151 -18.58 7.72 -18.66
C LEU A 151 -17.22 8.37 -18.38
N LEU A 152 -17.03 8.96 -17.18
CA LEU A 152 -15.74 9.52 -16.77
C LEU A 152 -14.65 8.46 -16.78
N GLU A 153 -14.94 7.28 -16.23
CA GLU A 153 -14.00 6.15 -16.23
C GLU A 153 -13.65 5.70 -17.67
N THR A 154 -14.65 5.65 -18.56
CA THR A 154 -14.45 5.31 -19.97
C THR A 154 -13.55 6.33 -20.67
N ILE A 155 -13.81 7.63 -20.47
CA ILE A 155 -12.98 8.71 -21.05
C ILE A 155 -11.58 8.68 -20.46
N GLU A 156 -11.46 8.49 -19.16
CA GLU A 156 -10.15 8.39 -18.49
C GLU A 156 -9.34 7.21 -19.02
N GLY A 157 -9.94 6.04 -19.16
CA GLY A 157 -9.31 4.86 -19.76
C GLY A 157 -8.86 5.09 -21.22
N LEU A 158 -9.68 5.77 -22.03
CA LEU A 158 -9.34 6.16 -23.40
C LEU A 158 -8.12 7.08 -23.43
N ILE A 159 -8.10 8.11 -22.60
CA ILE A 159 -7.00 9.09 -22.52
C ILE A 159 -5.72 8.42 -22.03
N ILE A 160 -5.78 7.58 -21.00
CA ILE A 160 -4.63 6.80 -20.50
C ILE A 160 -4.03 5.93 -21.62
N LYS A 161 -4.90 5.25 -22.37
CA LYS A 161 -4.46 4.42 -23.50
C LYS A 161 -3.77 5.27 -24.57
N LEU A 162 -4.32 6.43 -24.92
CA LEU A 162 -3.72 7.34 -25.89
C LEU A 162 -2.36 7.83 -25.45
N GLU A 163 -2.21 8.23 -24.17
CA GLU A 163 -0.90 8.62 -23.63
C GLU A 163 0.11 7.50 -23.78
N THR A 164 -0.26 6.27 -23.44
CA THR A 164 0.61 5.10 -23.50
C THR A 164 1.00 4.74 -24.94
N ASP A 165 0.04 4.80 -25.87
CA ASP A 165 0.28 4.54 -27.29
C ASP A 165 1.23 5.56 -27.93
N HIS A 166 1.29 6.79 -27.39
CA HIS A 166 2.19 7.85 -27.80
C HIS A 166 3.50 7.94 -26.97
N GLY A 167 3.81 6.90 -26.19
CA GLY A 167 5.09 6.79 -25.47
C GLY A 167 5.14 7.52 -24.13
N HIS A 168 4.00 7.94 -23.58
CA HIS A 168 3.88 8.50 -22.24
C HIS A 168 3.43 7.45 -21.24
N TYR A 169 3.49 7.77 -19.95
CA TYR A 169 3.23 6.78 -18.90
C TYR A 169 1.76 6.45 -18.68
N GLY A 170 0.87 7.45 -18.69
CA GLY A 170 -0.56 7.25 -18.45
C GLY A 170 -0.87 6.62 -17.09
N PHE A 171 -0.06 6.86 -16.06
CA PHE A 171 -0.18 6.20 -14.76
C PHE A 171 -1.56 6.37 -14.13
N MET A 172 -2.08 5.27 -13.60
CA MET A 172 -3.22 5.26 -12.70
C MET A 172 -2.73 5.47 -11.26
N PRO A 173 -3.41 6.31 -10.45
CA PRO A 173 -3.03 6.49 -9.06
C PRO A 173 -3.21 5.18 -8.29
N PRO A 174 -2.23 4.78 -7.46
CA PRO A 174 -2.30 3.54 -6.70
C PRO A 174 -3.35 3.62 -5.59
N ALA A 175 -4.03 2.50 -5.33
CA ALA A 175 -4.84 2.29 -4.15
C ALA A 175 -4.01 1.65 -3.02
N SER A 176 -4.52 1.71 -1.80
CA SER A 176 -3.86 1.09 -0.64
C SER A 176 -4.85 0.39 0.27
N LEU A 177 -4.40 -0.72 0.84
CA LEU A 177 -5.07 -1.39 1.95
C LEU A 177 -4.26 -1.12 3.22
N TYR A 178 -4.86 -0.43 4.18
CA TYR A 178 -4.20 -0.10 5.43
C TYR A 178 -4.58 -1.11 6.51
N HIS A 179 -3.56 -1.68 7.17
CA HIS A 179 -3.77 -2.34 8.45
C HIS A 179 -3.44 -1.36 9.58
N ARG A 180 -4.12 -1.51 10.71
CA ARG A 180 -3.81 -0.71 11.89
C ARG A 180 -2.46 -1.14 12.47
N PHE A 181 -1.82 -0.25 13.22
CA PHE A 181 -0.62 -0.59 13.97
C PHE A 181 -0.89 -1.69 14.97
N MET A 182 0.01 -2.67 15.01
CA MET A 182 0.10 -3.63 16.09
C MET A 182 1.05 -3.09 17.16
N THR A 183 0.67 -3.25 18.43
CA THR A 183 1.54 -2.90 19.56
C THR A 183 2.68 -3.92 19.68
N GLY A 184 3.86 -3.46 20.08
CA GLY A 184 4.97 -4.35 20.39
C GLY A 184 4.68 -5.18 21.65
N LEU A 185 5.40 -6.29 21.81
CA LEU A 185 5.26 -7.21 22.95
C LEU A 185 5.49 -6.53 24.31
N THR A 186 6.27 -5.46 24.32
CA THR A 186 6.56 -4.65 25.51
C THR A 186 5.62 -3.45 25.69
N GLY A 187 4.59 -3.34 24.84
CA GLY A 187 3.71 -2.16 24.73
C GLY A 187 4.34 -1.05 23.89
N GLY A 188 3.50 -0.20 23.32
CA GLY A 188 3.93 0.88 22.44
C GLY A 188 4.35 0.40 21.05
N LYS A 189 5.10 1.23 20.31
CA LYS A 189 5.53 0.96 18.93
C LYS A 189 6.63 -0.11 18.91
N MET A 190 6.53 -1.07 17.99
CA MET A 190 7.64 -1.98 17.68
C MET A 190 8.83 -1.19 17.11
N SER A 191 10.04 -1.61 17.47
CA SER A 191 11.27 -0.98 16.98
C SER A 191 12.36 -2.02 16.78
N SER A 192 13.07 -1.96 15.65
CA SER A 192 14.24 -2.79 15.38
C SER A 192 15.38 -2.58 16.38
N SER A 193 15.47 -1.40 17.00
CA SER A 193 16.44 -1.09 18.06
C SER A 193 16.06 -1.69 19.43
N LYS A 194 14.86 -2.27 19.57
CA LYS A 194 14.36 -2.92 20.77
C LYS A 194 13.94 -4.36 20.48
N PRO A 195 14.89 -5.31 20.44
CA PRO A 195 14.63 -6.70 20.05
C PRO A 195 13.52 -7.40 20.84
N GLU A 196 13.31 -7.01 22.11
CA GLU A 196 12.25 -7.53 22.98
C GLU A 196 10.84 -7.06 22.57
N SER A 197 10.73 -6.03 21.73
CA SER A 197 9.43 -5.48 21.30
C SER A 197 8.79 -6.27 20.16
N HIS A 198 9.55 -7.14 19.47
CA HIS A 198 9.08 -7.87 18.28
C HIS A 198 9.68 -9.28 18.23
N ILE A 199 9.19 -10.09 17.30
CA ILE A 199 9.73 -11.40 16.98
C ILE A 199 10.25 -11.36 15.53
N ALA A 200 11.52 -11.68 15.33
CA ALA A 200 12.10 -11.81 14.01
C ALA A 200 11.80 -13.21 13.44
N LEU A 201 11.51 -13.31 12.14
CA LEU A 201 11.24 -14.60 11.47
C LEU A 201 12.48 -15.55 11.49
N THR A 202 13.66 -15.00 11.72
CA THR A 202 14.92 -15.73 11.83
C THR A 202 15.34 -16.04 13.27
N GLU A 203 14.54 -15.63 14.26
CA GLU A 203 14.83 -15.83 15.67
C GLU A 203 14.69 -17.30 16.08
N ASP A 204 15.44 -17.72 17.09
CA ASP A 204 15.24 -19.06 17.68
C ASP A 204 13.80 -19.21 18.19
N PRO A 205 13.08 -20.26 17.79
CA PRO A 205 11.68 -20.44 18.17
C PRO A 205 11.44 -20.44 19.68
N ARG A 206 12.36 -21.01 20.47
CA ARG A 206 12.24 -21.05 21.93
C ARG A 206 12.45 -19.68 22.57
N GLU A 207 13.37 -18.88 22.01
CA GLU A 207 13.56 -17.48 22.48
C GLU A 207 12.33 -16.63 22.16
N ALA A 208 11.71 -16.82 21.00
CA ALA A 208 10.46 -16.17 20.64
C ALA A 208 9.34 -16.56 21.65
N GLY A 209 9.21 -17.83 21.99
CA GLY A 209 8.29 -18.29 23.03
C GLY A 209 8.54 -17.62 24.40
N LYS A 210 9.79 -17.44 24.79
CA LYS A 210 10.14 -16.71 26.03
C LYS A 210 9.75 -15.24 25.97
N LYS A 211 9.87 -14.58 24.82
CA LYS A 211 9.38 -13.18 24.62
C LYS A 211 7.88 -13.09 24.82
N ILE A 212 7.10 -14.01 24.22
CA ILE A 212 5.65 -14.11 24.45
C ILE A 212 5.32 -14.24 25.93
N MET A 213 6.05 -15.08 26.68
CA MET A 213 5.83 -15.24 28.12
C MET A 213 6.08 -13.97 28.94
N ARG A 214 6.91 -13.05 28.44
CA ARG A 214 7.22 -11.77 29.08
C ARG A 214 6.35 -10.61 28.56
N ALA A 215 5.63 -10.79 27.46
CA ALA A 215 4.83 -9.75 26.80
C ALA A 215 3.79 -9.14 27.74
N ILE A 216 3.44 -7.89 27.45
CA ILE A 216 2.38 -7.16 28.18
C ILE A 216 1.01 -7.73 27.83
N THR A 217 0.15 -7.82 28.81
CA THR A 217 -1.23 -8.29 28.65
C THR A 217 -2.22 -7.30 29.25
N GLY A 218 -3.47 -7.37 28.80
CA GLY A 218 -4.59 -6.66 29.41
C GLY A 218 -5.12 -7.33 30.69
N GLY A 219 -4.27 -8.08 31.42
CA GLY A 219 -4.63 -8.71 32.68
C GLY A 219 -4.65 -7.76 33.86
N ARG A 220 -5.32 -8.17 34.95
CA ARG A 220 -5.37 -7.45 36.23
C ARG A 220 -4.13 -7.76 37.09
N GLN A 221 -3.92 -6.97 38.13
CA GLN A 221 -2.75 -7.10 39.00
C GLN A 221 -2.76 -8.41 39.81
N SER A 222 -3.95 -8.93 40.15
CA SER A 222 -4.08 -10.16 40.90
C SER A 222 -4.97 -11.19 40.18
N LEU A 223 -4.78 -12.48 40.49
CA LEU A 223 -5.62 -13.57 39.96
C LEU A 223 -7.07 -13.45 40.42
N SER A 224 -7.29 -12.95 41.64
CA SER A 224 -8.64 -12.75 42.19
C SER A 224 -9.39 -11.67 41.45
N GLU A 225 -8.73 -10.54 41.14
CA GLU A 225 -9.30 -9.49 40.30
C GLU A 225 -9.55 -9.95 38.88
N GLN A 226 -8.58 -10.69 38.29
CA GLN A 226 -8.73 -11.23 36.93
C GLN A 226 -9.99 -12.14 36.83
N LYS A 227 -10.21 -12.99 37.82
CA LYS A 227 -11.41 -13.87 37.87
C LYS A 227 -12.70 -13.09 38.08
N LYS A 228 -12.68 -12.02 38.85
CA LYS A 228 -13.86 -11.22 39.20
C LYS A 228 -14.23 -10.19 38.14
N LEU A 229 -13.24 -9.46 37.60
CA LEU A 229 -13.43 -8.33 36.71
C LEU A 229 -13.15 -8.64 35.23
N GLY A 230 -12.50 -9.78 34.96
CA GLY A 230 -12.01 -10.13 33.65
C GLY A 230 -10.82 -9.30 33.20
N GLY A 231 -10.25 -9.65 32.05
CA GLY A 231 -9.17 -8.91 31.38
C GLY A 231 -9.69 -7.93 30.35
N GLU A 232 -8.75 -7.17 29.77
CA GLU A 232 -8.99 -6.18 28.73
C GLU A 232 -8.27 -6.58 27.42
N PRO A 233 -8.91 -7.42 26.56
CA PRO A 233 -8.28 -7.87 25.30
C PRO A 233 -7.82 -6.72 24.42
N ASP A 234 -8.56 -5.61 24.42
CA ASP A 234 -8.24 -4.41 23.62
C ASP A 234 -6.90 -3.74 23.98
N LYS A 235 -6.36 -4.06 25.17
CA LYS A 235 -5.07 -3.57 25.68
C LYS A 235 -4.02 -4.69 25.77
N CYS A 236 -4.27 -5.82 25.14
CA CYS A 236 -3.48 -7.03 25.27
C CYS A 236 -2.64 -7.30 24.03
N SER A 237 -1.32 -7.10 24.10
CA SER A 237 -0.41 -7.41 22.99
C SER A 237 -0.49 -8.88 22.54
N ILE A 238 -0.80 -9.81 23.46
CA ILE A 238 -0.94 -11.23 23.16
C ILE A 238 -2.21 -11.51 22.35
N TYR A 239 -3.33 -10.90 22.70
CA TYR A 239 -4.57 -11.02 21.95
C TYR A 239 -4.44 -10.37 20.56
N GLU A 240 -3.84 -9.19 20.52
CA GLU A 240 -3.55 -8.49 19.26
C GLU A 240 -2.64 -9.34 18.34
N PHE A 241 -1.64 -10.02 18.91
CA PHE A 241 -0.75 -10.92 18.18
C PHE A 241 -1.48 -12.13 17.57
N LEU A 242 -2.46 -12.69 18.28
CA LEU A 242 -3.35 -13.74 17.76
C LEU A 242 -4.17 -13.22 16.57
N VAL A 243 -4.82 -12.06 16.74
CA VAL A 243 -5.67 -11.44 15.71
C VAL A 243 -4.90 -11.19 14.41
N PHE A 244 -3.65 -10.74 14.49
CA PHE A 244 -2.90 -10.36 13.30
C PHE A 244 -2.10 -11.49 12.65
N HIS A 245 -1.71 -12.53 13.43
CA HIS A 245 -0.67 -13.44 12.93
C HIS A 245 -0.92 -14.93 13.18
N LEU A 246 -1.72 -15.32 14.16
CA LEU A 246 -1.75 -16.70 14.62
C LEU A 246 -3.11 -17.38 14.60
N SER A 247 -4.18 -16.66 14.26
CA SER A 247 -5.50 -17.27 14.11
C SER A 247 -6.20 -16.72 12.87
N ASP A 248 -6.65 -17.63 12.01
CA ASP A 248 -7.48 -17.34 10.84
C ASP A 248 -8.98 -17.59 11.14
N ASP A 249 -9.31 -17.96 12.39
CA ASP A 249 -10.67 -18.28 12.82
C ASP A 249 -11.25 -17.19 13.73
N ASP A 250 -12.14 -16.37 13.16
CA ASP A 250 -12.85 -15.31 13.88
C ASP A 250 -13.66 -15.87 15.06
N LYS A 251 -14.17 -17.09 14.97
CA LYS A 251 -14.92 -17.72 16.07
C LYS A 251 -14.01 -18.00 17.26
N GLU A 252 -12.81 -18.54 17.02
CA GLU A 252 -11.81 -18.73 18.07
C GLU A 252 -11.48 -17.39 18.75
N LEU A 253 -11.25 -16.33 17.97
CA LEU A 253 -10.92 -15.01 18.49
C LEU A 253 -12.05 -14.43 19.35
N LEU A 254 -13.30 -14.55 18.91
CA LEU A 254 -14.47 -14.12 19.68
C LEU A 254 -14.65 -14.91 20.98
N GLU A 255 -14.44 -16.23 20.96
CA GLU A 255 -14.51 -17.09 22.15
C GLU A 255 -13.40 -16.73 23.16
N LEU A 256 -12.18 -16.46 22.68
CA LEU A 256 -11.06 -16.02 23.52
C LEU A 256 -11.32 -14.63 24.13
N ASP A 257 -11.86 -13.69 23.37
CA ASP A 257 -12.25 -12.37 23.85
C ASP A 257 -13.28 -12.48 24.98
N ALA A 258 -14.36 -13.22 24.73
CA ALA A 258 -15.41 -13.44 25.72
C ALA A 258 -14.89 -14.17 26.98
N ALA A 259 -14.01 -15.15 26.83
CA ALA A 259 -13.41 -15.87 27.95
C ALA A 259 -12.44 -14.99 28.76
N CYS A 260 -11.71 -14.07 28.10
CA CYS A 260 -10.85 -13.10 28.74
C CYS A 260 -11.67 -12.08 29.54
N ARG A 261 -12.66 -11.44 28.92
CA ARG A 261 -13.52 -10.41 29.55
C ARG A 261 -14.35 -10.97 30.73
N SER A 262 -14.71 -12.23 30.66
CA SER A 262 -15.43 -12.90 31.78
C SER A 262 -14.53 -13.43 32.87
N GLY A 263 -13.22 -13.31 32.77
CA GLY A 263 -12.26 -13.87 33.74
C GLY A 263 -12.13 -15.39 33.70
N ARG A 264 -12.71 -16.10 32.73
CA ARG A 264 -12.57 -17.54 32.56
C ARG A 264 -11.20 -17.95 32.01
N ARG A 265 -10.58 -17.10 31.19
CA ARG A 265 -9.25 -17.35 30.60
C ARG A 265 -8.19 -16.50 31.34
N MET A 266 -7.18 -17.17 31.88
CA MET A 266 -6.06 -16.52 32.56
C MET A 266 -4.95 -16.15 31.58
N CYS A 267 -4.29 -15.01 31.79
CA CYS A 267 -3.22 -14.52 30.93
C CYS A 267 -2.06 -15.52 30.76
N GLY A 268 -1.70 -16.24 31.81
CA GLY A 268 -0.64 -17.26 31.75
C GLY A 268 -0.98 -18.41 30.81
N ALA A 269 -2.23 -18.88 30.81
CA ALA A 269 -2.69 -19.92 29.89
C ALA A 269 -2.75 -19.41 28.44
N CYS A 270 -3.16 -18.15 28.24
CA CYS A 270 -3.16 -17.52 26.93
C CYS A 270 -1.74 -17.36 26.37
N LYS A 271 -0.80 -16.86 27.19
CA LYS A 271 0.61 -16.73 26.81
C LYS A 271 1.24 -18.08 26.43
N LYS A 272 0.95 -19.13 27.19
CA LYS A 272 1.49 -20.45 26.89
C LYS A 272 1.00 -20.99 25.55
N ASP A 273 -0.29 -20.87 25.27
CA ASP A 273 -0.88 -21.25 23.99
C ASP A 273 -0.24 -20.47 22.82
N VAL A 274 -0.10 -19.15 22.94
CA VAL A 274 0.52 -18.30 21.91
C VAL A 274 2.01 -18.60 21.76
N ALA A 275 2.73 -18.89 22.84
CA ALA A 275 4.13 -19.29 22.76
C ALA A 275 4.32 -20.61 21.98
N GLU A 276 3.46 -21.61 22.21
CA GLU A 276 3.48 -22.86 21.45
C GLU A 276 3.16 -22.65 19.96
N ARG A 277 2.20 -21.76 19.65
CA ARG A 277 1.84 -21.41 18.26
C ARG A 277 2.98 -20.71 17.53
N ILE A 278 3.60 -19.70 18.15
CA ILE A 278 4.70 -18.96 17.52
C ILE A 278 5.93 -19.85 17.33
N GLU A 279 6.25 -20.72 18.29
CA GLU A 279 7.36 -21.65 18.13
C GLU A 279 7.14 -22.61 16.95
N ARG A 280 5.92 -23.14 16.80
CA ARG A 280 5.55 -23.97 15.64
C ARG A 280 5.64 -23.20 14.33
N PHE A 281 5.02 -22.03 14.27
CA PHE A 281 5.04 -21.14 13.09
C PHE A 281 6.48 -20.84 12.65
N LEU A 282 7.35 -20.46 13.57
CA LEU A 282 8.75 -20.14 13.23
C LEU A 282 9.50 -21.36 12.69
N ARG A 283 9.30 -22.55 13.28
CA ARG A 283 9.94 -23.77 12.76
C ARG A 283 9.48 -24.08 11.34
N GLU A 284 8.18 -24.04 11.08
CA GLU A 284 7.60 -24.28 9.76
C GLU A 284 8.07 -23.23 8.75
N HIS A 285 8.05 -21.95 9.12
CA HIS A 285 8.54 -20.84 8.29
C HIS A 285 10.02 -20.98 7.96
N GLN A 286 10.88 -21.30 8.94
CA GLN A 286 12.32 -21.46 8.72
C GLN A 286 12.64 -22.66 7.83
N GLN A 287 11.90 -23.76 7.96
CA GLN A 287 12.01 -24.91 7.07
C GLN A 287 11.61 -24.54 5.63
N ALA A 288 10.46 -23.87 5.46
CA ALA A 288 10.00 -23.41 4.15
C ALA A 288 10.99 -22.42 3.52
N ARG A 289 11.59 -21.53 4.33
CA ARG A 289 12.60 -20.59 3.88
C ARG A 289 13.87 -21.27 3.37
N GLU A 290 14.35 -22.31 4.04
CA GLU A 290 15.51 -23.07 3.56
C GLU A 290 15.18 -23.83 2.27
N ALA A 291 14.01 -24.45 2.15
CA ALA A 291 13.56 -25.07 0.91
C ALA A 291 13.44 -24.06 -0.24
N ALA A 292 12.91 -22.86 0.02
CA ALA A 292 12.80 -21.80 -0.98
C ALA A 292 14.17 -21.27 -1.46
N ARG A 293 15.23 -21.41 -0.65
CA ARG A 293 16.60 -21.01 -1.03
C ARG A 293 17.08 -21.73 -2.28
N GLU A 294 16.72 -22.99 -2.44
CA GLU A 294 17.09 -23.81 -3.61
C GLU A 294 16.41 -23.30 -4.89
N MET A 295 15.29 -22.59 -4.77
CA MET A 295 14.53 -22.03 -5.89
C MET A 295 15.04 -20.63 -6.33
N LEU A 296 15.88 -19.96 -5.57
CA LEU A 296 16.35 -18.59 -5.86
C LEU A 296 16.96 -18.44 -7.28
N PRO A 297 17.74 -19.41 -7.79
CA PRO A 297 18.30 -19.33 -9.15
C PRO A 297 17.22 -19.27 -10.26
N GLU A 298 16.05 -19.87 -10.04
CA GLU A 298 14.93 -19.83 -11.00
C GLU A 298 14.39 -18.41 -11.19
N PHE A 299 14.58 -17.55 -10.19
CA PHE A 299 14.20 -16.14 -10.20
C PHE A 299 15.37 -15.21 -10.58
N GLY A 300 16.51 -15.78 -11.03
CA GLY A 300 17.71 -14.99 -11.35
C GLY A 300 18.44 -14.44 -10.12
N ILE A 301 18.08 -14.89 -8.90
CA ILE A 301 18.68 -14.46 -7.65
C ILE A 301 19.82 -15.42 -7.31
N LYS A 302 21.01 -14.87 -7.12
CA LYS A 302 22.15 -15.66 -6.62
C LYS A 302 21.98 -15.92 -5.12
N PRO A 303 22.16 -17.18 -4.66
CA PRO A 303 22.01 -17.54 -3.26
C PRO A 303 23.05 -16.88 -2.36
#